data_e06d6f4210c5d9faa2ed2f50b266ca29
#
_entry.id   e06d6f4210c5d9faa2ed2f50b266ca29
#
_cell.length_a   1.000
_cell.length_b   1.000
_cell.length_c   1.000
_cell.angle_alpha   90.00
_cell.angle_beta   90.00
_cell.angle_gamma   90.00
#
_symmetry.space_group_name_H-M   'P 1'
#
loop_
_entity.id
_entity.type
_entity.pdbx_description
1 polymer ?
#
loop_
_entity_poly.entity_id
_entity_poly.type
_entity_poly.pdbx_seq_one_letter_code
_entity_poly.pdbx_strand_id
1 'polypeptide(L)'
;MLFKDYLKDHRVYNRNLIDIHSGWEIPRESFEEFYEAEVVKTEHNWRGEEVVYVDDSGLEFFSCGMRLKMIPGDSKTLRELLEELKDQNLAFSLRNENHGHSHILSTDYNDLHERFNHCLDAKVESYRILPCKDNWYHDNYCLVILKDFYEEDLYVKDK
;
A
#
# COMPACT_ATOMS: atom_id res chain seq x y z
N MET A 1 1.10 -3.62 -18.52
CA MET A 1 -0.25 -3.10 -18.16
C MET A 1 -0.65 -3.66 -16.82
N LEU A 2 -1.12 -2.81 -15.91
CA LEU A 2 -1.61 -3.25 -14.62
C LEU A 2 -2.96 -3.95 -14.75
N PHE A 3 -3.24 -4.90 -13.88
CA PHE A 3 -4.49 -5.65 -13.90
C PHE A 3 -5.72 -4.72 -13.81
N LYS A 4 -5.66 -3.68 -12.97
CA LYS A 4 -6.77 -2.71 -12.86
C LYS A 4 -7.08 -2.02 -14.19
N ASP A 5 -6.06 -1.76 -15.01
CA ASP A 5 -6.23 -1.12 -16.32
C ASP A 5 -6.79 -2.11 -17.34
N TYR A 6 -6.34 -3.36 -17.26
CA TYR A 6 -6.87 -4.45 -18.08
C TYR A 6 -8.37 -4.64 -17.87
N LEU A 7 -8.84 -4.56 -16.62
CA LEU A 7 -10.26 -4.73 -16.29
C LEU A 7 -11.18 -3.65 -16.85
N LYS A 8 -10.64 -2.51 -17.29
CA LYS A 8 -11.45 -1.45 -17.90
C LYS A 8 -12.04 -1.89 -19.23
N ASP A 9 -11.34 -2.74 -19.97
CA ASP A 9 -11.72 -3.17 -21.32
C ASP A 9 -12.00 -4.66 -21.43
N HIS A 10 -11.79 -5.43 -20.36
CA HIS A 10 -11.90 -6.89 -20.38
C HIS A 10 -12.66 -7.40 -19.17
N ARG A 11 -13.47 -8.42 -19.40
CA ARG A 11 -14.13 -9.14 -18.31
C ARG A 11 -13.31 -10.34 -17.91
N VAL A 12 -13.01 -10.45 -16.63
CA VAL A 12 -12.28 -11.61 -16.09
C VAL A 12 -13.21 -12.36 -15.13
N TYR A 13 -13.43 -13.63 -15.41
CA TYR A 13 -14.31 -14.47 -14.62
C TYR A 13 -13.64 -14.95 -13.34
N ASN A 14 -14.45 -15.39 -12.39
CA ASN A 14 -13.99 -15.96 -11.14
C ASN A 14 -12.96 -17.08 -11.41
N ARG A 15 -11.81 -16.99 -10.74
CA ARG A 15 -10.68 -17.93 -10.85
C ARG A 15 -9.96 -17.97 -12.20
N ASN A 16 -10.24 -17.00 -13.09
CA ASN A 16 -9.50 -16.84 -14.34
C ASN A 16 -8.35 -15.82 -14.22
N LEU A 17 -8.07 -15.37 -13.03
CA LEU A 17 -6.87 -14.60 -12.71
C LEU A 17 -5.90 -15.52 -11.98
N ILE A 18 -4.68 -15.64 -12.50
CA ILE A 18 -3.68 -16.56 -11.96
C ILE A 18 -2.40 -15.80 -11.60
N ASP A 19 -1.90 -16.04 -10.38
CA ASP A 19 -0.60 -15.55 -9.97
C ASP A 19 0.48 -16.47 -10.55
N ILE A 20 1.38 -15.91 -11.35
CA ILE A 20 2.40 -16.71 -12.05
C ILE A 20 3.40 -17.37 -11.12
N HIS A 21 3.60 -16.82 -9.92
CA HIS A 21 4.58 -17.36 -8.97
C HIS A 21 4.05 -18.55 -8.17
N SER A 22 2.81 -18.46 -7.73
CA SER A 22 2.18 -19.51 -6.91
C SER A 22 1.34 -20.48 -7.73
N GLY A 23 0.89 -20.06 -8.93
CA GLY A 23 -0.10 -20.79 -9.69
C GLY A 23 -1.51 -20.71 -9.10
N TRP A 24 -1.72 -19.87 -8.09
CA TRP A 24 -3.00 -19.73 -7.43
C TRP A 24 -4.05 -19.12 -8.35
N GLU A 25 -5.19 -19.80 -8.45
CA GLU A 25 -6.37 -19.29 -9.15
C GLU A 25 -7.12 -18.35 -8.22
N ILE A 26 -7.04 -17.04 -8.48
CA ILE A 26 -7.52 -16.00 -7.60
C ILE A 26 -9.03 -15.88 -7.72
N PRO A 27 -9.79 -16.02 -6.61
CA PRO A 27 -11.22 -15.83 -6.65
C PRO A 27 -11.56 -14.35 -6.87
N ARG A 28 -12.72 -14.10 -7.44
CA ARG A 28 -13.16 -12.75 -7.83
C ARG A 28 -13.15 -11.77 -6.66
N GLU A 29 -13.51 -12.20 -5.47
CA GLU A 29 -13.51 -11.36 -4.26
C GLU A 29 -12.11 -10.89 -3.85
N SER A 30 -11.06 -11.52 -4.37
CA SER A 30 -9.67 -11.16 -4.08
C SER A 30 -9.00 -10.39 -5.23
N PHE A 31 -9.71 -10.04 -6.29
CA PHE A 31 -9.13 -9.33 -7.42
C PHE A 31 -8.52 -7.98 -7.04
N GLU A 32 -9.09 -7.28 -6.08
CA GLU A 32 -8.58 -5.99 -5.61
C GLU A 32 -7.14 -6.07 -5.10
N GLU A 33 -6.76 -7.18 -4.49
CA GLU A 33 -5.40 -7.40 -3.99
C GLU A 33 -4.37 -7.36 -5.11
N PHE A 34 -4.80 -7.62 -6.35
CA PHE A 34 -3.91 -7.75 -7.50
C PHE A 34 -4.07 -6.61 -8.51
N TYR A 35 -4.80 -5.55 -8.17
CA TYR A 35 -5.05 -4.45 -9.10
C TYR A 35 -3.76 -3.81 -9.64
N GLU A 36 -2.69 -3.76 -8.85
CA GLU A 36 -1.41 -3.18 -9.27
C GLU A 36 -0.40 -4.20 -9.79
N ALA A 37 -0.79 -5.47 -9.88
CA ALA A 37 0.06 -6.50 -10.48
C ALA A 37 0.12 -6.33 -12.00
N GLU A 38 1.28 -6.63 -12.58
CA GLU A 38 1.47 -6.58 -14.02
C GLU A 38 0.82 -7.78 -14.71
N VAL A 39 0.07 -7.51 -15.79
CA VAL A 39 -0.43 -8.57 -16.68
C VAL A 39 0.73 -9.03 -17.55
N VAL A 40 1.11 -10.29 -17.43
CA VAL A 40 2.27 -10.84 -18.15
C VAL A 40 1.86 -11.65 -19.38
N LYS A 41 0.71 -12.30 -19.34
CA LYS A 41 0.15 -13.01 -20.51
C LYS A 41 -1.32 -13.27 -20.33
N THR A 42 -1.99 -13.59 -21.44
CA THR A 42 -3.39 -14.02 -21.47
C THR A 42 -3.52 -15.27 -22.30
N GLU A 43 -4.49 -16.10 -21.94
CA GLU A 43 -4.83 -17.32 -22.68
C GLU A 43 -6.35 -17.43 -22.73
N HIS A 44 -6.87 -18.38 -23.50
CA HIS A 44 -8.27 -18.75 -23.49
C HIS A 44 -8.41 -20.18 -22.99
N ASN A 45 -9.35 -20.41 -22.06
CA ASN A 45 -9.65 -21.75 -21.59
C ASN A 45 -10.57 -22.49 -22.60
N TRP A 46 -10.93 -23.72 -22.27
CA TRP A 46 -11.77 -24.55 -23.13
C TRP A 46 -13.19 -23.97 -23.36
N ARG A 47 -13.62 -23.04 -22.49
CA ARG A 47 -14.89 -22.33 -22.62
C ARG A 47 -14.79 -21.08 -23.49
N GLY A 48 -13.60 -20.77 -24.00
CA GLY A 48 -13.35 -19.53 -24.73
C GLY A 48 -13.23 -18.30 -23.84
N GLU A 49 -13.21 -18.48 -22.51
CA GLU A 49 -13.04 -17.38 -21.55
C GLU A 49 -11.57 -17.00 -21.44
N GLU A 50 -11.32 -15.71 -21.29
CA GLU A 50 -9.97 -15.19 -21.13
C GLU A 50 -9.42 -15.53 -19.74
N VAL A 51 -8.20 -16.03 -19.70
CA VAL A 51 -7.45 -16.32 -18.46
C VAL A 51 -6.26 -15.39 -18.41
N VAL A 52 -6.13 -14.65 -17.33
CA VAL A 52 -5.11 -13.60 -17.17
C VAL A 52 -4.08 -14.03 -16.14
N TYR A 53 -2.82 -13.93 -16.52
CA TYR A 53 -1.69 -14.24 -15.63
C TYR A 53 -1.03 -12.94 -15.19
N VAL A 54 -0.84 -12.79 -13.88
CA VAL A 54 -0.27 -11.57 -13.29
C VAL A 54 0.98 -11.87 -12.49
N ASP A 55 1.86 -10.87 -12.45
CA ASP A 55 3.08 -10.89 -11.65
C ASP A 55 2.94 -9.84 -10.56
N ASP A 56 2.95 -10.28 -9.30
CA ASP A 56 2.85 -9.41 -8.14
C ASP A 56 4.23 -9.09 -7.51
N SER A 57 5.32 -9.49 -8.15
CA SER A 57 6.66 -9.15 -7.66
C SER A 57 6.85 -7.63 -7.63
N GLY A 58 7.53 -7.15 -6.61
CA GLY A 58 7.71 -5.71 -6.40
C GLY A 58 6.55 -5.03 -5.68
N LEU A 59 5.46 -5.74 -5.41
CA LEU A 59 4.36 -5.23 -4.61
C LEU A 59 4.55 -5.57 -3.13
N GLU A 60 4.22 -4.61 -2.26
CA GLU A 60 4.20 -4.84 -0.83
C GLU A 60 2.82 -5.35 -0.41
N PHE A 61 2.80 -6.41 0.37
CA PHE A 61 1.57 -6.97 0.91
C PHE A 61 1.26 -6.40 2.29
N PHE A 62 0.03 -5.95 2.48
CA PHE A 62 -0.45 -5.42 3.76
C PHE A 62 -1.47 -6.38 4.37
N SER A 63 -1.46 -6.47 5.70
CA SER A 63 -2.36 -7.37 6.43
C SER A 63 -3.85 -7.10 6.19
N CYS A 64 -4.18 -5.93 5.64
CA CYS A 64 -5.53 -5.60 5.23
C CYS A 64 -5.89 -6.11 3.82
N GLY A 65 -5.03 -6.90 3.18
CA GLY A 65 -5.28 -7.49 1.87
C GLY A 65 -4.89 -6.63 0.68
N MET A 66 -4.24 -5.50 0.89
CA MET A 66 -3.74 -4.67 -0.21
C MET A 66 -2.36 -5.13 -0.66
N ARG A 67 -2.11 -5.05 -1.96
CA ARG A 67 -0.79 -5.24 -2.55
C ARG A 67 -0.48 -3.99 -3.37
N LEU A 68 0.51 -3.24 -2.94
CA LEU A 68 0.79 -1.91 -3.49
C LEU A 68 2.24 -1.78 -3.93
N LYS A 69 2.43 -1.02 -5.01
CA LYS A 69 3.75 -0.61 -5.44
C LYS A 69 4.13 0.63 -4.66
N MET A 70 5.08 0.51 -3.75
CA MET A 70 5.49 1.59 -2.86
C MET A 70 6.63 2.41 -3.46
N ILE A 71 6.73 3.67 -3.07
CA ILE A 71 7.83 4.56 -3.44
C ILE A 71 8.92 4.40 -2.38
N PRO A 72 10.17 4.10 -2.77
CA PRO A 72 11.25 3.97 -1.79
C PRO A 72 11.50 5.27 -1.01
N GLY A 73 11.82 5.14 0.27
CA GLY A 73 12.08 6.29 1.12
C GLY A 73 13.46 6.94 0.90
N ASP A 74 14.41 6.21 0.33
CA ASP A 74 15.76 6.68 0.00
C ASP A 74 16.49 7.32 1.19
N SER A 75 16.38 6.68 2.35
CA SER A 75 17.02 7.11 3.61
C SER A 75 16.42 8.40 4.21
N LYS A 76 15.27 8.86 3.72
CA LYS A 76 14.59 10.01 4.34
C LYS A 76 14.08 9.65 5.72
N THR A 77 14.04 10.66 6.59
CA THR A 77 13.29 10.57 7.83
C THR A 77 11.84 10.93 7.58
N LEU A 78 10.96 10.57 8.52
CA LEU A 78 9.57 10.98 8.44
C LEU A 78 9.45 12.51 8.40
N ARG A 79 10.30 13.22 9.17
CA ARG A 79 10.35 14.69 9.17
C ARG A 79 10.58 15.24 7.76
N GLU A 80 11.55 14.69 7.04
CA GLU A 80 11.87 15.12 5.68
C GLU A 80 10.72 14.85 4.71
N LEU A 81 10.07 13.70 4.84
CA LEU A 81 8.91 13.36 4.01
C LEU A 81 7.74 14.31 4.28
N LEU A 82 7.48 14.64 5.55
CA LEU A 82 6.41 15.56 5.90
C LEU A 82 6.65 16.95 5.34
N GLU A 83 7.91 17.43 5.33
CA GLU A 83 8.25 18.73 4.72
C GLU A 83 7.98 18.74 3.23
N GLU A 84 8.27 17.67 2.52
CA GLU A 84 7.97 17.55 1.09
C GLU A 84 6.47 17.57 0.80
N LEU A 85 5.65 17.05 1.71
CA LEU A 85 4.21 16.86 1.51
C LEU A 85 3.35 17.89 2.26
N LYS A 86 3.94 18.86 2.92
CA LYS A 86 3.21 19.78 3.83
C LYS A 86 2.11 20.60 3.16
N ASP A 87 2.25 20.89 1.87
CA ASP A 87 1.28 21.70 1.13
C ASP A 87 0.10 20.87 0.60
N GLN A 88 0.12 19.56 0.82
CA GLN A 88 -0.96 18.66 0.45
C GLN A 88 -1.85 18.39 1.65
N ASN A 89 -3.15 18.31 1.43
CA ASN A 89 -4.11 17.98 2.49
C ASN A 89 -4.13 16.46 2.72
N LEU A 90 -3.19 15.98 3.53
CA LEU A 90 -3.00 14.55 3.76
C LEU A 90 -3.20 14.16 5.22
N ALA A 91 -3.89 13.04 5.41
CA ALA A 91 -3.74 12.26 6.63
C ALA A 91 -2.51 11.35 6.48
N PHE A 92 -2.01 10.81 7.56
CA PHE A 92 -0.86 9.91 7.55
C PHE A 92 -1.20 8.62 8.28
N SER A 93 -0.96 7.50 7.62
CA SER A 93 -1.09 6.17 8.21
C SER A 93 0.31 5.57 8.32
N LEU A 94 0.79 5.45 9.55
CA LEU A 94 2.12 4.93 9.84
C LEU A 94 2.05 3.44 10.14
N ARG A 95 2.94 2.69 9.52
CA ARG A 95 3.06 1.23 9.72
C ARG A 95 4.53 0.87 9.88
N ASN A 96 4.79 -0.27 10.52
CA ASN A 96 6.16 -0.76 10.62
C ASN A 96 6.50 -1.68 9.43
N GLU A 97 7.77 -2.04 9.32
CA GLU A 97 8.28 -2.86 8.22
C GLU A 97 8.08 -4.38 8.41
N ASN A 98 7.39 -4.81 9.47
CA ASN A 98 7.10 -6.21 9.70
C ASN A 98 6.25 -6.79 8.57
N HIS A 99 6.32 -8.10 8.39
CA HIS A 99 5.50 -8.79 7.39
C HIS A 99 4.02 -8.46 7.57
N GLY A 100 3.39 -8.02 6.47
CA GLY A 100 2.02 -7.53 6.48
C GLY A 100 1.86 -6.10 6.95
N HIS A 101 2.94 -5.46 7.40
CA HIS A 101 2.99 -4.05 7.79
C HIS A 101 1.95 -3.66 8.85
N SER A 102 2.26 -3.99 10.09
CA SER A 102 1.38 -3.70 11.22
C SER A 102 1.19 -2.20 11.44
N HIS A 103 -0.04 -1.81 11.71
CA HIS A 103 -0.41 -0.42 11.96
C HIS A 103 0.25 0.13 13.23
N ILE A 104 0.76 1.34 13.14
CA ILE A 104 1.31 2.10 14.29
C ILE A 104 0.34 3.20 14.70
N LEU A 105 0.01 4.09 13.77
CA LEU A 105 -0.75 5.30 14.07
C LEU A 105 -1.38 5.87 12.82
N SER A 106 -2.62 6.36 12.92
CA SER A 106 -3.25 7.19 11.88
C SER A 106 -3.50 8.57 12.44
N THR A 107 -3.00 9.61 11.77
CA THR A 107 -3.03 10.96 12.29
C THR A 107 -2.83 11.99 11.15
N ASP A 108 -2.60 13.26 11.50
CA ASP A 108 -2.33 14.31 10.55
C ASP A 108 -0.98 14.99 10.81
N TYR A 109 -0.62 15.94 9.93
CA TYR A 109 0.65 16.66 10.00
C TYR A 109 0.84 17.35 11.35
N ASN A 110 -0.19 18.06 11.82
CA ASN A 110 -0.09 18.83 13.06
C ASN A 110 0.09 17.92 14.28
N ASP A 111 -0.68 16.86 14.37
CA ASP A 111 -0.58 15.90 15.47
C ASP A 111 0.79 15.23 15.52
N LEU A 112 1.38 14.92 14.36
CA LEU A 112 2.71 14.32 14.32
C LEU A 112 3.75 15.27 14.93
N HIS A 113 3.65 16.57 14.65
CA HIS A 113 4.58 17.55 15.19
C HIS A 113 4.33 17.89 16.65
N GLU A 114 3.08 17.93 17.08
CA GLU A 114 2.69 18.36 18.42
C GLU A 114 2.69 17.24 19.46
N ARG A 115 2.20 16.05 19.08
CA ARG A 115 1.95 14.96 20.03
C ARG A 115 2.86 13.74 19.83
N PHE A 116 3.32 13.51 18.60
CA PHE A 116 4.06 12.29 18.24
C PHE A 116 5.40 12.61 17.59
N ASN A 117 6.03 13.70 18.05
CA ASN A 117 7.24 14.23 17.44
C ASN A 117 8.45 13.28 17.48
N HIS A 118 8.47 12.34 18.40
CA HIS A 118 9.58 11.39 18.50
C HIS A 118 9.62 10.37 17.36
N CYS A 119 8.53 10.20 16.60
CA CYS A 119 8.56 9.36 15.41
C CYS A 119 9.14 10.07 14.19
N LEU A 120 9.34 11.39 14.25
CA LEU A 120 9.79 12.20 13.12
C LEU A 120 11.20 11.85 12.65
N ASP A 121 12.05 11.31 13.53
CA ASP A 121 13.42 10.94 13.19
C ASP A 121 13.54 9.49 12.71
N ALA A 122 12.44 8.75 12.67
CA ALA A 122 12.42 7.39 12.14
C ALA A 122 12.65 7.43 10.62
N LYS A 123 13.38 6.44 10.12
CA LYS A 123 13.63 6.32 8.68
C LYS A 123 12.40 5.79 7.96
N VAL A 124 12.12 6.32 6.79
CA VAL A 124 11.04 5.87 5.92
C VAL A 124 11.58 4.76 5.02
N GLU A 125 11.01 3.58 5.13
CA GLU A 125 11.33 2.47 4.23
C GLU A 125 10.69 2.71 2.87
N SER A 126 9.40 3.04 2.87
CA SER A 126 8.63 3.32 1.66
C SER A 126 7.37 4.08 2.01
N TYR A 127 6.73 4.66 1.00
CA TYR A 127 5.45 5.38 1.20
C TYR A 127 4.62 5.34 -0.08
N ARG A 128 3.33 5.64 0.08
CA ARG A 128 2.38 5.75 -1.02
C ARG A 128 1.25 6.70 -0.66
N ILE A 129 0.85 7.57 -1.59
CA ILE A 129 -0.34 8.42 -1.41
C ILE A 129 -1.54 7.73 -2.03
N LEU A 130 -2.61 7.59 -1.24
CA LEU A 130 -3.85 6.92 -1.63
C LEU A 130 -5.05 7.82 -1.36
N PRO A 131 -6.15 7.65 -2.12
CA PRO A 131 -7.37 8.42 -1.85
C PRO A 131 -8.00 7.98 -0.53
N CYS A 132 -8.49 8.93 0.25
CA CYS A 132 -9.29 8.65 1.44
C CYS A 132 -10.66 8.14 1.03
N LYS A 133 -11.26 7.30 1.88
CA LYS A 133 -12.65 6.88 1.75
C LYS A 133 -13.56 8.01 2.21
N ASP A 134 -14.84 7.93 1.87
CA ASP A 134 -15.85 8.89 2.26
C ASP A 134 -15.85 9.16 3.77
N ASN A 135 -16.21 10.38 4.17
CA ASN A 135 -16.29 10.85 5.56
C ASN A 135 -14.96 11.14 6.25
N TRP A 136 -13.85 11.23 5.52
CA TRP A 136 -12.58 11.69 6.07
C TRP A 136 -12.42 13.20 5.83
N TYR A 137 -11.71 13.88 6.75
CA TYR A 137 -11.43 15.31 6.65
C TYR A 137 -10.38 15.65 5.59
N HIS A 138 -9.68 14.65 5.07
CA HIS A 138 -8.62 14.81 4.08
C HIS A 138 -9.01 14.11 2.78
N ASP A 139 -8.59 14.67 1.65
CA ASP A 139 -8.86 14.08 0.33
C ASP A 139 -8.06 12.81 0.10
N ASN A 140 -6.83 12.79 0.61
CA ASN A 140 -5.91 11.67 0.45
C ASN A 140 -5.21 11.38 1.76
N TYR A 141 -4.59 10.20 1.84
CA TYR A 141 -3.70 9.87 2.95
C TYR A 141 -2.38 9.33 2.42
N CYS A 142 -1.31 9.52 3.18
CA CYS A 142 -0.01 8.96 2.89
C CYS A 142 0.20 7.74 3.77
N LEU A 143 0.36 6.59 3.14
CA LEU A 143 0.71 5.35 3.81
C LEU A 143 2.23 5.33 3.91
N VAL A 144 2.78 5.28 5.13
CA VAL A 144 4.22 5.34 5.38
C VAL A 144 4.65 4.11 6.14
N ILE A 145 5.67 3.43 5.62
CA ILE A 145 6.31 2.30 6.30
C ILE A 145 7.57 2.83 6.98
N LEU A 146 7.62 2.73 8.30
CA LEU A 146 8.77 3.18 9.08
C LEU A 146 9.70 2.01 9.39
N LYS A 147 11.00 2.27 9.28
CA LYS A 147 12.05 1.31 9.55
C LYS A 147 12.46 1.39 11.02
N ASP A 148 12.54 0.22 11.67
CA ASP A 148 12.96 0.10 13.08
C ASP A 148 12.14 0.94 14.06
N PHE A 149 10.85 1.16 13.75
CA PHE A 149 9.93 1.89 14.62
C PHE A 149 8.65 1.10 14.80
N TYR A 150 8.22 0.92 16.06
CA TYR A 150 7.09 0.06 16.42
C TYR A 150 6.06 0.84 17.26
N GLU A 151 4.86 0.30 17.39
CA GLU A 151 3.77 0.94 18.14
C GLU A 151 4.18 1.31 19.57
N GLU A 152 4.91 0.44 20.25
CA GLU A 152 5.39 0.72 21.62
C GLU A 152 6.34 1.92 21.70
N ASP A 153 7.00 2.27 20.62
CA ASP A 153 7.91 3.42 20.58
C ASP A 153 7.16 4.75 20.64
N LEU A 154 5.86 4.77 20.33
CA LEU A 154 5.02 5.96 20.45
C LEU A 154 4.89 6.43 21.90
N TYR A 155 5.02 5.53 22.84
CA TYR A 155 4.76 5.78 24.24
C TYR A 155 6.05 5.91 25.07
N VAL A 156 7.19 5.95 24.41
CA VAL A 156 8.47 6.19 25.09
C VAL A 156 8.50 7.63 25.55
N LYS A 157 8.62 7.82 26.86
CA LYS A 157 8.69 9.16 27.44
C LYS A 157 10.13 9.68 27.34
N ASP A 158 10.27 10.91 26.89
CA ASP A 158 11.54 11.62 26.94
C ASP A 158 11.93 11.79 28.41
N LYS A 159 13.17 11.52 28.70
CA LYS A 159 13.72 11.73 30.04
C LYS A 159 14.48 13.02 30.11
#